data_fdb87904d9ea47a46993eeeadb5ffbc0
#
_entry.id   fdb87904d9ea47a46993eeeadb5ffbc0
#
_cell.length_a   1.000
_cell.length_b   1.000
_cell.length_c   1.000
_cell.angle_alpha   90.00
_cell.angle_beta   90.00
_cell.angle_gamma   90.00
#
_symmetry.space_group_name_H-M   'P 1'
#
loop_
_entity.id
_entity.type
_entity.pdbx_description
1 polymer ?
#
loop_
_entity_poly.entity_id
_entity_poly.type
_entity_poly.pdbx_seq_one_letter_code
_entity_poly.pdbx_strand_id
1 'polypeptide(L)'
;MTVTQAIAAADELRLNTVSDEQKTRWVYQLECRIAEMMGEESPKYEFPTDRELAMPEEHEDIYVRYLVAMIDHFNGEDELYANDITVFEDAYADACGWWIRHHRPRSSGNWRV
;
A
#
# COMPACT_ATOMS: atom_id res chain seq x y z
N MET A 1 7.86 -8.00 0.14
CA MET A 1 6.58 -8.60 0.60
C MET A 1 5.72 -8.95 -0.59
N THR A 2 5.07 -10.10 -0.53
CA THR A 2 4.16 -10.53 -1.58
C THR A 2 2.71 -10.21 -1.19
N VAL A 3 1.79 -10.33 -2.16
CA VAL A 3 0.36 -10.12 -1.92
C VAL A 3 -0.14 -11.04 -0.80
N THR A 4 0.20 -12.34 -0.84
CA THR A 4 -0.30 -13.27 0.18
C THR A 4 0.28 -12.98 1.56
N GLN A 5 1.51 -12.51 1.63
CA GLN A 5 2.11 -12.12 2.90
C GLN A 5 1.40 -10.91 3.51
N ALA A 6 1.07 -9.92 2.69
CA ALA A 6 0.35 -8.74 3.17
C ALA A 6 -1.03 -9.12 3.71
N ILE A 7 -1.75 -9.97 2.97
CA ILE A 7 -3.08 -10.43 3.39
C ILE A 7 -3.01 -11.22 4.70
N ALA A 8 -2.05 -12.14 4.80
CA ALA A 8 -1.89 -12.94 6.01
C ALA A 8 -1.59 -12.06 7.23
N ALA A 9 -0.73 -11.06 7.06
CA ALA A 9 -0.38 -10.15 8.15
C ALA A 9 -1.59 -9.33 8.59
N ALA A 10 -2.39 -8.84 7.65
CA ALA A 10 -3.60 -8.08 7.98
C ALA A 10 -4.64 -8.96 8.70
N ASP A 11 -4.79 -10.20 8.25
CA ASP A 11 -5.75 -11.15 8.86
C ASP A 11 -5.37 -11.47 10.31
N GLU A 12 -4.09 -11.47 10.64
CA GLU A 12 -3.66 -11.65 12.02
C GLU A 12 -4.03 -10.46 12.91
N LEU A 13 -4.13 -9.28 12.35
CA LEU A 13 -4.41 -8.06 13.10
C LEU A 13 -5.89 -7.75 13.21
N ARG A 14 -6.70 -8.21 12.27
CA ARG A 14 -8.14 -7.90 12.24
C ARG A 14 -8.92 -9.11 11.79
N LEU A 15 -9.79 -9.58 12.69
CA LEU A 15 -10.71 -10.66 12.36
C LEU A 15 -11.68 -10.19 11.28
N ASN A 16 -11.86 -10.98 10.24
CA ASN A 16 -12.73 -10.60 9.13
C ASN A 16 -13.18 -11.82 8.33
N THR A 17 -14.24 -11.63 7.54
CA THR A 17 -14.76 -12.63 6.61
C THR A 17 -14.61 -12.15 5.16
N VAL A 18 -13.76 -11.15 4.94
CA VAL A 18 -13.52 -10.63 3.58
C VAL A 18 -12.81 -11.68 2.76
N SER A 19 -13.23 -11.87 1.51
CA SER A 19 -12.60 -12.86 0.63
C SER A 19 -11.17 -12.45 0.29
N ASP A 20 -10.35 -13.44 0.00
CA ASP A 20 -8.97 -13.17 -0.46
C ASP A 20 -8.98 -12.42 -1.77
N GLU A 21 -9.97 -12.67 -2.63
CA GLU A 21 -10.09 -11.92 -3.88
C GLU A 21 -10.33 -10.43 -3.62
N GLN A 22 -11.22 -10.09 -2.71
CA GLN A 22 -11.47 -8.69 -2.38
C GLN A 22 -10.25 -8.02 -1.76
N LYS A 23 -9.55 -8.72 -0.87
CA LYS A 23 -8.31 -8.18 -0.27
C LYS A 23 -7.24 -7.98 -1.34
N THR A 24 -7.16 -8.90 -2.29
CA THR A 24 -6.23 -8.74 -3.41
C THR A 24 -6.58 -7.52 -4.26
N ARG A 25 -7.87 -7.26 -4.51
CA ARG A 25 -8.30 -6.05 -5.22
C ARG A 25 -7.85 -4.78 -4.50
N TRP A 26 -7.98 -4.76 -3.18
CA TRP A 26 -7.52 -3.60 -2.39
C TRP A 26 -6.02 -3.40 -2.52
N VAL A 27 -5.24 -4.49 -2.46
CA VAL A 27 -3.78 -4.40 -2.66
C VAL A 27 -3.46 -3.82 -4.03
N TYR A 28 -4.14 -4.27 -5.08
CA TYR A 28 -3.91 -3.75 -6.43
C TYR A 28 -4.29 -2.28 -6.56
N GLN A 29 -5.35 -1.84 -5.90
CA GLN A 29 -5.72 -0.43 -5.89
C GLN A 29 -4.58 0.42 -5.32
N LEU A 30 -3.98 -0.05 -4.22
CA LEU A 30 -2.84 0.64 -3.63
C LEU A 30 -1.61 0.57 -4.55
N GLU A 31 -1.35 -0.57 -5.17
CA GLU A 31 -0.24 -0.71 -6.13
C GLU A 31 -0.40 0.24 -7.31
N CYS A 32 -1.61 0.46 -7.79
CA CYS A 32 -1.85 1.43 -8.86
C CYS A 32 -1.54 2.85 -8.41
N ARG A 33 -1.92 3.19 -7.19
CA ARG A 33 -1.61 4.50 -6.60
C ARG A 33 -0.10 4.69 -6.47
N ILE A 34 0.61 3.64 -6.03
CA ILE A 34 2.07 3.66 -5.90
C ILE A 34 2.73 3.78 -7.28
N ALA A 35 2.27 3.02 -8.26
CA ALA A 35 2.82 3.10 -9.62
C ALA A 35 2.69 4.50 -10.20
N GLU A 36 1.54 5.14 -9.99
CA GLU A 36 1.34 6.51 -10.43
C GLU A 36 2.33 7.46 -9.78
N MET A 37 2.54 7.31 -8.47
CA MET A 37 3.51 8.13 -7.73
C MET A 37 4.93 7.92 -8.25
N MET A 38 5.27 6.68 -8.59
CA MET A 38 6.60 6.34 -9.11
C MET A 38 6.79 6.67 -10.58
N GLY A 39 5.75 7.05 -11.29
CA GLY A 39 5.80 7.28 -12.73
C GLY A 39 5.90 5.99 -13.53
N GLU A 40 5.37 4.92 -13.01
CA GLU A 40 5.42 3.60 -13.63
C GLU A 40 4.04 3.17 -14.10
N GLU A 41 4.01 2.17 -14.98
CA GLU A 41 2.77 1.62 -15.47
C GLU A 41 2.04 0.86 -14.36
N SER A 42 0.73 1.08 -14.24
CA SER A 42 -0.06 0.40 -13.23
C SER A 42 -0.17 -1.09 -13.53
N PRO A 43 -0.03 -1.95 -12.49
CA PRO A 43 -0.18 -3.38 -12.70
C PRO A 43 -1.62 -3.73 -13.02
N LYS A 44 -1.80 -4.75 -13.84
CA LYS A 44 -3.13 -5.27 -14.15
C LYS A 44 -3.56 -6.24 -13.06
N TYR A 45 -4.81 -6.11 -12.65
CA TYR A 45 -5.37 -6.99 -11.63
C TYR A 45 -5.29 -8.45 -12.08
N GLU A 46 -4.90 -9.32 -11.13
CA GLU A 46 -4.76 -10.74 -11.37
C GLU A 46 -5.10 -11.48 -10.07
N PHE A 47 -5.91 -12.51 -10.17
CA PHE A 47 -6.25 -13.35 -9.03
C PHE A 47 -6.50 -14.78 -9.48
N PRO A 48 -5.92 -15.79 -8.80
CA PRO A 48 -4.98 -15.65 -7.68
C PRO A 48 -3.61 -15.19 -8.14
N THR A 49 -2.87 -14.57 -7.22
CA THR A 49 -1.52 -14.10 -7.51
C THR A 49 -0.71 -14.05 -6.22
N ASP A 50 0.59 -14.18 -6.35
CA ASP A 50 1.51 -13.96 -5.24
C ASP A 50 2.67 -13.08 -5.69
N ARG A 51 2.35 -12.04 -6.49
CA ARG A 51 3.37 -11.14 -6.98
C ARG A 51 4.06 -10.38 -5.86
N GLU A 52 5.30 -10.02 -6.12
CA GLU A 52 6.08 -9.17 -5.26
C GLU A 52 5.53 -7.74 -5.33
N LEU A 53 5.42 -7.06 -4.21
CA LEU A 53 4.89 -5.71 -4.15
C LEU A 53 6.00 -4.68 -4.37
N ALA A 54 5.64 -3.51 -4.92
CA ALA A 54 6.61 -2.54 -5.43
C ALA A 54 7.40 -1.81 -4.34
N MET A 55 6.80 -1.54 -3.19
CA MET A 55 7.48 -0.82 -2.14
C MET A 55 8.57 -1.67 -1.49
N PRO A 56 9.74 -1.08 -1.18
CA PRO A 56 10.82 -1.83 -0.55
C PRO A 56 10.50 -2.17 0.90
N GLU A 57 11.32 -3.05 1.45
CA GLU A 57 11.14 -3.61 2.80
C GLU A 57 10.95 -2.53 3.87
N GLU A 58 11.66 -1.42 3.77
CA GLU A 58 11.58 -0.35 4.75
C GLU A 58 10.18 0.27 4.87
N HIS A 59 9.37 0.13 3.82
CA HIS A 59 8.05 0.77 3.76
C HIS A 59 6.93 -0.19 3.38
N GLU A 60 7.19 -1.49 3.43
CA GLU A 60 6.17 -2.47 3.00
C GLU A 60 5.01 -2.59 3.97
N ASP A 61 5.14 -2.09 5.18
CA ASP A 61 4.05 -2.11 6.15
C ASP A 61 2.84 -1.29 5.70
N ILE A 62 3.00 -0.40 4.72
CA ILE A 62 1.86 0.37 4.21
C ILE A 62 0.78 -0.54 3.63
N TYR A 63 1.17 -1.67 3.07
CA TYR A 63 0.19 -2.62 2.51
C TYR A 63 -0.69 -3.22 3.60
N VAL A 64 -0.07 -3.60 4.71
CA VAL A 64 -0.78 -4.18 5.84
C VAL A 64 -1.69 -3.12 6.49
N ARG A 65 -1.18 -1.90 6.67
CA ARG A 65 -1.97 -0.80 7.25
C ARG A 65 -3.17 -0.45 6.38
N TYR A 66 -2.99 -0.45 5.07
CA TYR A 66 -4.09 -0.20 4.16
C TYR A 66 -5.17 -1.29 4.25
N LEU A 67 -4.73 -2.56 4.25
CA LEU A 67 -5.66 -3.68 4.35
C LEU A 67 -6.43 -3.66 5.69
N VAL A 68 -5.74 -3.36 6.79
CA VAL A 68 -6.40 -3.26 8.10
C VAL A 68 -7.49 -2.18 8.08
N ALA A 69 -7.18 -1.01 7.50
CA ALA A 69 -8.16 0.07 7.40
C ALA A 69 -9.35 -0.35 6.53
N MET A 70 -9.10 -1.01 5.41
CA MET A 70 -10.18 -1.45 4.52
C MET A 70 -11.04 -2.55 5.16
N ILE A 71 -10.43 -3.44 5.94
CA ILE A 71 -11.16 -4.43 6.70
C ILE A 71 -12.06 -3.76 7.74
N ASP A 72 -11.55 -2.75 8.46
CA ASP A 72 -12.34 -2.00 9.43
C ASP A 72 -13.56 -1.37 8.75
N HIS A 73 -13.34 -0.79 7.58
CA HIS A 73 -14.43 -0.18 6.81
C HIS A 73 -15.47 -1.24 6.42
N PHE A 74 -15.02 -2.37 5.92
CA PHE A 74 -15.89 -3.48 5.54
C PHE A 74 -16.70 -4.00 6.74
N ASN A 75 -16.06 -4.04 7.91
CA ASN A 75 -16.70 -4.52 9.15
C ASN A 75 -17.64 -3.49 9.78
N GLY A 76 -17.72 -2.28 9.24
CA GLY A 76 -18.55 -1.22 9.80
C GLY A 76 -17.99 -0.61 11.07
N GLU A 77 -16.70 -0.78 11.32
CA GLU A 77 -16.01 -0.25 12.51
C GLU A 77 -15.49 1.16 12.22
N ASP A 78 -16.40 2.13 12.25
CA ASP A 78 -16.10 3.49 11.77
C ASP A 78 -14.98 4.18 12.55
N GLU A 79 -14.93 4.00 13.87
CA GLU A 79 -13.88 4.63 14.68
C GLU A 79 -12.52 4.00 14.40
N LEU A 80 -12.46 2.69 14.28
CA LEU A 80 -11.23 2.00 13.94
C LEU A 80 -10.77 2.41 12.55
N TYR A 81 -11.69 2.48 11.60
CA TYR A 81 -11.36 2.90 10.24
C TYR A 81 -10.77 4.30 10.23
N ALA A 82 -11.41 5.26 10.91
CA ALA A 82 -10.95 6.64 10.94
C ALA A 82 -9.52 6.73 11.48
N ASN A 83 -9.22 5.97 12.53
CA ASN A 83 -7.88 5.95 13.10
C ASN A 83 -6.88 5.26 12.18
N ASP A 84 -7.23 4.08 11.69
CA ASP A 84 -6.30 3.27 10.91
C ASP A 84 -6.03 3.85 9.53
N ILE A 85 -7.01 4.50 8.89
CA ILE A 85 -6.76 5.14 7.61
C ILE A 85 -5.83 6.35 7.76
N THR A 86 -5.93 7.07 8.88
CA THR A 86 -5.02 8.17 9.18
C THR A 86 -3.60 7.67 9.37
N VAL A 87 -3.43 6.58 10.12
CA VAL A 87 -2.12 5.95 10.32
C VAL A 87 -1.55 5.49 8.98
N PHE A 88 -2.39 4.89 8.13
CA PHE A 88 -1.95 4.50 6.79
C PHE A 88 -1.50 5.71 5.97
N GLU A 89 -2.29 6.78 5.93
CA GLU A 89 -1.95 7.94 5.10
C GLU A 89 -0.65 8.59 5.56
N ASP A 90 -0.38 8.62 6.86
CA ASP A 90 0.89 9.13 7.37
C ASP A 90 2.05 8.25 6.93
N ALA A 91 1.90 6.94 7.04
CA ALA A 91 2.94 6.00 6.62
C ALA A 91 3.15 6.05 5.11
N TYR A 92 2.08 6.22 4.35
CA TYR A 92 2.14 6.33 2.90
C TYR A 92 2.89 7.60 2.48
N ALA A 93 2.60 8.73 3.14
CA ALA A 93 3.31 9.97 2.86
C ALA A 93 4.80 9.84 3.12
N ASP A 94 5.18 9.16 4.21
CA ASP A 94 6.58 8.90 4.52
C ASP A 94 7.24 8.04 3.45
N ALA A 95 6.55 7.00 3.01
CA ALA A 95 7.07 6.10 1.98
C ALA A 95 7.27 6.84 0.64
N CYS A 96 6.30 7.66 0.25
CA CYS A 96 6.40 8.46 -0.97
C CYS A 96 7.55 9.45 -0.89
N GLY A 97 7.70 10.12 0.26
CA GLY A 97 8.80 11.06 0.47
C GLY A 97 10.15 10.37 0.39
N TRP A 98 10.27 9.19 1.00
CA TRP A 98 11.49 8.40 0.91
C TRP A 98 11.81 8.03 -0.54
N TRP A 99 10.82 7.53 -1.26
CA TRP A 99 11.04 7.11 -2.65
C TRP A 99 11.48 8.29 -3.52
N ILE A 100 10.81 9.43 -3.39
CA ILE A 100 11.13 10.63 -4.18
C ILE A 100 12.56 11.06 -3.90
N ARG A 101 13.00 11.09 -2.65
CA ARG A 101 14.37 11.50 -2.30
C ARG A 101 15.42 10.56 -2.89
N HIS A 102 15.11 9.26 -2.99
CA HIS A 102 16.07 8.27 -3.47
C HIS A 102 16.04 8.10 -4.99
N HIS A 103 15.03 8.66 -5.67
CA HIS A 103 14.88 8.55 -7.12
C HIS A 103 14.87 9.91 -7.79
N ARG A 104 15.30 10.96 -7.09
CA ARG A 104 15.36 12.30 -7.63
C ARG A 104 16.41 12.36 -8.75
N PRO A 105 16.10 12.96 -9.88
CA PRO A 105 17.08 13.10 -10.96
C PRO A 105 18.29 13.90 -10.51
N ARG A 106 19.49 13.44 -10.83
CA ARG A 106 20.71 14.14 -10.45
C ARG A 106 20.81 15.50 -11.10
N SER A 107 20.29 15.60 -12.31
CA SER A 107 20.30 16.87 -13.05
C SER A 107 19.50 17.96 -12.35
N SER A 108 18.66 17.61 -11.39
CA SER A 108 17.85 18.60 -10.69
C SER A 108 18.69 19.64 -9.97
N GLY A 109 19.94 19.35 -9.71
CA GLY A 109 20.84 20.31 -9.07
C GLY A 109 21.40 21.35 -10.02
N ASN A 110 21.29 21.15 -11.31
CA ASN A 110 21.98 22.01 -12.28
C ASN A 110 21.26 23.33 -12.56
N TRP A 111 19.96 23.35 -12.43
CA TRP A 111 19.19 24.52 -12.80
C TRP A 111 19.21 25.63 -11.77
N ARG A 112 19.81 25.41 -10.67
CA ARG A 112 19.85 26.42 -9.61
C ARG A 112 20.78 27.60 -9.90
N VAL A 113 21.55 27.48 -10.89
CA VAL A 113 22.51 28.53 -11.23
C VAL A 113 21.83 29.84 -11.58
#